data_9cecf285d17699404a95a598d8906c23
#
_entry.id   9cecf285d17699404a95a598d8906c23
#
_cell.length_a   1.000
_cell.length_b   1.000
_cell.length_c   1.000
_cell.angle_alpha   90.00
_cell.angle_beta   90.00
_cell.angle_gamma   90.00
#
_symmetry.space_group_name_H-M   'P 1'
#
loop_
_entity.id
_entity.type
_entity.pdbx_description
1 polymer ?
#
loop_
_entity_poly.entity_id
_entity_poly.type
_entity_poly.pdbx_seq_one_letter_code
_entity_poly.pdbx_strand_id
1 'polypeptide(L)'
;MTQTDMILSLLTYNIHKGFSTNNQTFVLHRIRDQLRSINVDVVLLQEVIGEHIPFAGSITDWPASTQFEFLADEVWQHYAYGKNELADDRHHGNATLRKFPFTAWNNTNVSPFKRASR
;
A
#
# COMPACT_ATOMS: atom_id res chain seq x y z
N MET A 1 10.60 35.68 12.26
CA MET A 1 10.20 34.26 12.41
C MET A 1 11.31 33.37 11.89
N THR A 2 11.71 32.43 12.68
CA THR A 2 12.73 31.50 12.26
C THR A 2 12.07 30.42 11.41
N GLN A 3 12.61 30.22 10.22
CA GLN A 3 12.15 29.13 9.37
C GLN A 3 12.78 27.82 9.86
N THR A 4 11.95 26.85 10.10
CA THR A 4 12.41 25.52 10.50
C THR A 4 12.41 24.61 9.27
N ASP A 5 13.57 24.06 8.95
CA ASP A 5 13.66 23.10 7.88
C ASP A 5 13.00 21.78 8.34
N MET A 6 12.15 21.26 7.47
CA MET A 6 11.49 19.99 7.73
C MET A 6 12.07 18.94 6.78
N ILE A 7 12.53 17.84 7.37
CA ILE A 7 13.03 16.72 6.59
C ILE A 7 12.01 15.59 6.70
N LEU A 8 11.49 15.17 5.54
CA LEU A 8 10.59 14.03 5.45
C LEU A 8 11.31 12.89 4.77
N SER A 9 11.26 11.72 5.38
CA SER A 9 11.75 10.51 4.74
C SER A 9 10.62 9.85 3.96
N LEU A 10 10.94 9.43 2.75
CA LEU A 10 9.96 8.89 1.81
C LEU A 10 10.50 7.62 1.18
N LEU A 11 9.68 6.60 1.11
CA LEU A 11 9.98 5.36 0.42
C LEU A 11 8.90 5.07 -0.60
N THR A 12 9.29 4.71 -1.81
CA THR A 12 8.35 4.19 -2.81
C THR A 12 8.72 2.73 -3.08
N TYR A 13 7.73 1.87 -3.10
CA TYR A 13 7.96 0.44 -3.18
C TYR A 13 6.79 -0.28 -3.86
N ASN A 14 7.12 -1.12 -4.83
CA ASN A 14 6.13 -1.98 -5.48
C ASN A 14 6.13 -3.32 -4.75
N ILE A 15 5.02 -3.65 -4.09
CA ILE A 15 4.95 -4.87 -3.27
C ILE A 15 4.54 -6.11 -4.05
N HIS A 16 4.28 -5.98 -5.36
CA HIS A 16 3.91 -7.12 -6.20
C HIS A 16 2.77 -7.95 -5.60
N LYS A 17 1.73 -7.26 -5.10
CA LYS A 17 0.54 -7.90 -4.50
C LYS A 17 0.88 -8.78 -3.28
N GLY A 18 2.04 -8.57 -2.66
CA GLY A 18 2.47 -9.35 -1.51
C GLY A 18 3.24 -10.60 -1.85
N PHE A 19 3.61 -10.78 -3.13
CA PHE A 19 4.35 -11.95 -3.59
C PHE A 19 5.78 -11.57 -4.00
N SER A 20 6.64 -12.57 -4.10
CA SER A 20 7.97 -12.39 -4.66
C SER A 20 7.89 -11.92 -6.12
N THR A 21 8.99 -11.40 -6.66
CA THR A 21 9.01 -10.83 -8.01
C THR A 21 8.56 -11.80 -9.10
N ASN A 22 8.68 -13.11 -8.86
CA ASN A 22 8.21 -14.14 -9.78
C ASN A 22 6.80 -14.64 -9.43
N ASN A 23 6.13 -14.03 -8.48
CA ASN A 23 4.76 -14.37 -8.03
C ASN A 23 4.63 -15.81 -7.50
N GLN A 24 5.71 -16.42 -7.04
CA GLN A 24 5.67 -17.80 -6.58
C GLN A 24 5.56 -17.93 -5.06
N THR A 25 6.02 -16.93 -4.32
CA THR A 25 6.06 -16.99 -2.85
C THR A 25 5.37 -15.79 -2.24
N PHE A 26 4.47 -16.04 -1.31
CA PHE A 26 3.80 -14.98 -0.55
C PHE A 26 4.76 -14.44 0.51
N VAL A 27 5.13 -13.18 0.39
CA VAL A 27 6.17 -12.56 1.22
C VAL A 27 5.70 -11.30 1.95
N LEU A 28 4.40 -11.10 2.07
CA LEU A 28 3.85 -9.87 2.65
C LEU A 28 4.35 -9.62 4.08
N HIS A 29 4.45 -10.66 4.89
CA HIS A 29 4.94 -10.54 6.27
C HIS A 29 6.38 -10.06 6.30
N ARG A 30 7.20 -10.54 5.37
CA ARG A 30 8.60 -10.10 5.26
C ARG A 30 8.67 -8.63 4.82
N ILE A 31 7.81 -8.23 3.90
CA ILE A 31 7.73 -6.84 3.46
C ILE A 31 7.38 -5.94 4.65
N ARG A 32 6.43 -6.36 5.47
CA ARG A 32 6.05 -5.62 6.67
C ARG A 32 7.25 -5.41 7.60
N ASP A 33 8.00 -6.46 7.85
CA ASP A 33 9.17 -6.37 8.71
C ASP A 33 10.23 -5.44 8.14
N GLN A 34 10.45 -5.48 6.83
CA GLN A 34 11.40 -4.59 6.16
C GLN A 34 10.98 -3.13 6.24
N LEU A 35 9.70 -2.85 6.01
CA LEU A 35 9.18 -1.49 6.09
C LEU A 35 9.33 -0.93 7.50
N ARG A 36 9.05 -1.73 8.52
CA ARG A 36 9.22 -1.33 9.92
C ARG A 36 10.67 -1.04 10.25
N SER A 37 11.57 -1.84 9.72
CA SER A 37 13.01 -1.64 9.92
C SER A 37 13.49 -0.32 9.32
N ILE A 38 13.01 0.02 8.12
CA ILE A 38 13.36 1.28 7.45
C ILE A 38 12.73 2.47 8.17
N ASN A 39 11.47 2.35 8.59
CA ASN A 39 10.75 3.29 9.44
C ASN A 39 10.73 4.73 8.91
N VAL A 40 10.45 4.89 7.62
CA VAL A 40 10.32 6.23 7.02
C VAL A 40 9.00 6.89 7.38
N ASP A 41 8.90 8.20 7.16
CA ASP A 41 7.69 8.97 7.49
C ASP A 41 6.52 8.67 6.55
N VAL A 42 6.81 8.49 5.27
CA VAL A 42 5.80 8.27 4.23
C VAL A 42 6.22 7.10 3.36
N VAL A 43 5.30 6.17 3.14
CA VAL A 43 5.53 5.03 2.26
C VAL A 43 4.50 5.10 1.12
N LEU A 44 4.99 5.07 -0.11
CA LEU A 44 4.16 5.02 -1.31
C LEU A 44 4.26 3.61 -1.89
N LEU A 45 3.14 2.90 -1.88
CA LEU A 45 3.10 1.49 -2.27
C LEU A 45 2.34 1.33 -3.59
N GLN A 46 2.86 0.48 -4.47
CA GLN A 46 2.22 0.09 -5.71
C GLN A 46 1.85 -1.40 -5.67
N GLU A 47 0.87 -1.77 -6.49
CA GLU A 47 0.36 -3.14 -6.61
C GLU A 47 -0.05 -3.72 -5.25
N VAL A 48 -0.85 -2.96 -4.53
CA VAL A 48 -1.39 -3.37 -3.23
C VAL A 48 -2.76 -4.00 -3.46
N ILE A 49 -3.01 -5.16 -2.87
CA ILE A 49 -4.33 -5.77 -2.91
C ILE A 49 -5.14 -5.26 -1.72
N GLY A 50 -6.31 -4.66 -2.00
CA GLY A 50 -7.24 -4.27 -0.95
C GLY A 50 -8.09 -5.46 -0.53
N GLU A 51 -8.70 -6.15 -1.51
CA GLU A 51 -9.49 -7.32 -1.23
C GLU A 51 -9.26 -8.36 -2.33
N HIS A 52 -9.16 -9.62 -1.93
CA HIS A 52 -9.03 -10.72 -2.87
C HIS A 52 -9.56 -11.99 -2.22
N ILE A 53 -10.86 -12.23 -2.37
CA ILE A 53 -11.52 -13.35 -1.72
C ILE A 53 -10.91 -14.71 -2.06
N PRO A 54 -10.58 -15.00 -3.35
CA PRO A 54 -9.93 -16.27 -3.66
C PRO A 54 -8.61 -16.48 -2.92
N PHE A 55 -7.76 -15.45 -2.80
CA PHE A 55 -6.51 -15.58 -2.07
C PHE A 55 -6.75 -15.72 -0.56
N ALA A 56 -7.72 -15.01 -0.02
CA ALA A 56 -8.05 -15.10 1.40
C ALA A 56 -8.45 -16.52 1.78
N GLY A 57 -9.08 -17.25 0.87
CA GLY A 57 -9.48 -18.64 1.10
C GLY A 57 -8.39 -19.67 0.83
N SER A 58 -7.35 -19.33 0.08
CA SER A 58 -6.34 -20.30 -0.37
C SER A 58 -4.94 -20.07 0.19
N ILE A 59 -4.63 -18.88 0.68
CA ILE A 59 -3.30 -18.55 1.21
C ILE A 59 -3.39 -18.49 2.73
N THR A 60 -2.64 -19.36 3.40
CA THR A 60 -2.71 -19.56 4.85
C THR A 60 -2.42 -18.28 5.64
N ASP A 61 -1.41 -17.52 5.23
CA ASP A 61 -0.96 -16.32 5.95
C ASP A 61 -1.59 -15.04 5.41
N TRP A 62 -2.67 -15.14 4.65
CA TRP A 62 -3.37 -13.97 4.13
C TRP A 62 -3.95 -13.17 5.29
N PRO A 63 -3.69 -11.86 5.38
CA PRO A 63 -4.17 -11.06 6.51
C PRO A 63 -5.70 -10.93 6.49
N ALA A 64 -6.28 -10.82 7.68
CA ALA A 64 -7.71 -10.58 7.83
C ALA A 64 -8.09 -9.16 7.39
N SER A 65 -7.16 -8.22 7.50
CA SER A 65 -7.32 -6.85 7.02
C SER A 65 -6.83 -6.73 5.58
N THR A 66 -6.98 -5.55 4.98
CA THR A 66 -6.37 -5.29 3.67
C THR A 66 -4.86 -5.29 3.80
N GLN A 67 -4.16 -5.45 2.67
CA GLN A 67 -2.69 -5.43 2.69
C GLN A 67 -2.14 -4.11 3.21
N PHE A 68 -2.74 -2.97 2.81
CA PHE A 68 -2.23 -1.69 3.28
C PHE A 68 -2.48 -1.48 4.78
N GLU A 69 -3.59 -1.94 5.32
CA GLU A 69 -3.83 -1.90 6.75
C GLU A 69 -2.83 -2.79 7.51
N PHE A 70 -2.59 -3.98 6.99
CA PHE A 70 -1.63 -4.91 7.58
C PHE A 70 -0.23 -4.32 7.63
N LEU A 71 0.21 -3.69 6.53
CA LEU A 71 1.54 -3.09 6.45
C LEU A 71 1.65 -1.83 7.32
N ALA A 72 0.57 -1.06 7.45
CA ALA A 72 0.56 0.19 8.20
C ALA A 72 0.53 -0.01 9.71
N ASP A 73 0.04 -1.15 10.17
CA ASP A 73 -0.33 -1.41 11.56
C ASP A 73 0.71 -0.92 12.56
N GLU A 74 0.27 -0.14 13.54
CA GLU A 74 1.04 0.41 14.65
C GLU A 74 2.10 1.47 14.28
N VAL A 75 2.56 1.52 13.04
CA VAL A 75 3.63 2.45 12.65
C VAL A 75 3.08 3.64 11.87
N TRP A 76 2.29 3.36 10.83
CA TRP A 76 1.69 4.40 10.01
C TRP A 76 0.21 4.47 10.30
N GLN A 77 -0.18 5.43 11.13
CA GLN A 77 -1.55 5.53 11.63
C GLN A 77 -2.52 6.12 10.61
N HIS A 78 -1.99 6.73 9.56
CA HIS A 78 -2.79 7.39 8.53
C HIS A 78 -2.48 6.78 7.17
N TYR A 79 -3.50 6.27 6.49
CA TYR A 79 -3.31 5.66 5.18
C TYR A 79 -4.45 6.01 4.25
N ALA A 80 -4.16 6.04 2.96
CA ALA A 80 -5.11 6.23 1.89
C ALA A 80 -4.85 5.20 0.80
N TYR A 81 -5.92 4.72 0.18
CA TYR A 81 -5.84 3.68 -0.82
C TYR A 81 -6.67 4.08 -2.03
N GLY A 82 -6.04 4.09 -3.22
CA GLY A 82 -6.72 4.33 -4.47
C GLY A 82 -6.80 3.02 -5.24
N LYS A 83 -8.00 2.47 -5.37
CA LYS A 83 -8.17 1.15 -5.96
C LYS A 83 -8.47 1.21 -7.44
N ASN A 84 -8.01 0.18 -8.15
CA ASN A 84 -8.43 -0.17 -9.49
C ASN A 84 -9.26 -1.43 -9.36
N GLU A 85 -10.53 -1.35 -9.71
CA GLU A 85 -11.43 -2.46 -9.54
C GLU A 85 -11.25 -3.49 -10.66
N LEU A 86 -11.05 -4.76 -10.29
CA LEU A 86 -10.88 -5.85 -11.23
C LEU A 86 -12.14 -6.70 -11.34
N ALA A 87 -12.80 -6.94 -10.20
CA ALA A 87 -14.02 -7.73 -10.10
C ALA A 87 -14.66 -7.42 -8.76
N ASP A 88 -15.90 -7.90 -8.54
CA ASP A 88 -16.64 -7.62 -7.30
C ASP A 88 -15.93 -8.14 -6.05
N ASP A 89 -15.16 -9.23 -6.18
CA ASP A 89 -14.52 -9.91 -5.06
C ASP A 89 -13.04 -9.60 -4.93
N ARG A 90 -12.49 -8.67 -5.72
CA ARG A 90 -11.07 -8.34 -5.68
C ARG A 90 -10.78 -6.98 -6.29
N HIS A 91 -9.80 -6.30 -5.73
CA HIS A 91 -9.29 -5.06 -6.27
C HIS A 91 -7.85 -4.85 -5.82
N HIS A 92 -7.12 -4.05 -6.57
CA HIS A 92 -5.77 -3.64 -6.22
C HIS A 92 -5.57 -2.17 -6.58
N GLY A 93 -4.46 -1.61 -6.18
CA GLY A 93 -4.17 -0.22 -6.45
C GLY A 93 -2.91 0.25 -5.74
N ASN A 94 -2.86 1.55 -5.49
CA ASN A 94 -1.75 2.19 -4.81
C ASN A 94 -2.19 2.63 -3.42
N ALA A 95 -1.26 2.59 -2.46
CA ALA A 95 -1.55 3.04 -1.11
C ALA A 95 -0.46 4.00 -0.64
N THR A 96 -0.85 4.94 0.21
CA THR A 96 0.07 5.84 0.89
C THR A 96 -0.09 5.64 2.39
N LEU A 97 1.03 5.39 3.07
CA LEU A 97 1.06 5.24 4.52
C LEU A 97 1.82 6.43 5.11
N ARG A 98 1.28 7.06 6.14
CA ARG A 98 1.90 8.23 6.79
C ARG A 98 1.86 8.11 8.31
N LYS A 99 2.87 8.69 8.95
CA LYS A 99 2.87 8.83 10.41
C LYS A 99 2.05 10.02 10.90
N PHE A 100 1.61 10.89 9.99
CA PHE A 100 0.86 12.12 10.31
C PHE A 100 -0.41 12.20 9.45
N PRO A 101 -1.44 12.99 9.87
CA PRO A 101 -2.71 13.05 9.14
C PRO A 101 -2.58 13.62 7.74
N PHE A 102 -3.46 13.15 6.85
CA PHE A 102 -3.65 13.78 5.55
C PHE A 102 -4.47 15.06 5.71
N THR A 103 -4.08 16.11 5.00
CA THR A 103 -4.91 17.32 4.93
C THR A 103 -5.98 17.17 3.86
N ALA A 104 -5.64 16.47 2.77
CA ALA A 104 -6.58 16.18 1.67
C ALA A 104 -6.11 14.94 0.95
N TRP A 105 -7.07 14.19 0.37
CA TRP A 105 -6.75 13.01 -0.40
C TRP A 105 -7.71 12.88 -1.58
N ASN A 106 -7.16 12.48 -2.74
CA ASN A 106 -7.94 12.30 -3.94
C ASN A 106 -7.26 11.24 -4.83
N ASN A 107 -8.06 10.28 -5.31
CA ASN A 107 -7.59 9.28 -6.25
C ASN A 107 -7.97 9.73 -7.65
N THR A 108 -7.01 10.33 -8.35
CA THR A 108 -7.22 10.88 -9.68
C THR A 108 -6.61 9.98 -10.74
N ASN A 109 -7.39 9.67 -11.78
CA ASN A 109 -6.86 8.95 -12.92
C ASN A 109 -6.12 9.93 -13.82
N VAL A 110 -4.81 9.75 -13.94
CA VAL A 110 -3.94 10.61 -14.76
C VAL A 110 -3.59 9.97 -16.10
N SER A 111 -4.24 8.85 -16.44
CA SER A 111 -4.02 8.20 -17.73
C SER A 111 -4.50 9.09 -18.87
N PRO A 112 -3.67 9.38 -19.89
CA PRO A 112 -4.07 10.21 -21.01
C PRO A 112 -5.17 9.60 -21.85
N PHE A 113 -5.38 8.31 -21.75
CA PHE A 113 -6.38 7.60 -22.55
C PHE A 113 -7.68 7.34 -21.80
N LYS A 114 -7.78 7.70 -20.53
CA LYS A 114 -8.96 7.53 -19.69
C LYS A 114 -9.49 6.09 -19.64
N ARG A 115 -8.63 5.12 -19.85
CA ARG A 115 -9.06 3.73 -19.98
C ARG A 115 -8.72 2.86 -18.80
N ALA A 116 -7.64 3.16 -18.13
CA ALA A 116 -7.17 2.34 -17.04
C ALA A 116 -6.59 3.21 -15.96
N SER A 117 -6.96 2.91 -14.75
CA SER A 117 -6.27 3.45 -13.57
C SER A 117 -5.09 2.56 -13.26
N ARG A 118 -4.07 3.14 -12.79
CA ARG A 118 -2.90 2.41 -12.36
C ARG A 118 -2.74 2.43 -10.88
#